data_4d9ffead7212052fb19454b70ed19ec5
#
_entry.id   4d9ffead7212052fb19454b70ed19ec5
#
_cell.length_a   1.000
_cell.length_b   1.000
_cell.length_c   1.000
_cell.angle_alpha   90.00
_cell.angle_beta   90.00
_cell.angle_gamma   90.00
#
_symmetry.space_group_name_H-M   'P 1'
#
loop_
_entity.id
_entity.type
_entity.pdbx_description
1 polymer ?
#
loop_
_entity_poly.entity_id
_entity_poly.type
_entity_poly.pdbx_seq_one_letter_code
_entity_poly.pdbx_strand_id
1 'polypeptide(L)'
;MKPNRKVGLFALWDALFHLRCAGSDSLRYSVFMFDVLVYLYEHYWRPDACPESDLLARKLTAVGFEADEIREALVWLDGLNTLSSHEGLDQSEGSTRVYSTLELEHLGAEALGFLQFLESAGVLSTRLREVVLDRALVIPGGPISLEDLKIIVLMLFWSRGEEPDALILDELFVEAEDRLIH
;
A
#
# COMPACT_ATOMS: atom_id res chain seq x y z
N MET A 1 -26.16 5.00 -11.63
CA MET A 1 -25.28 3.95 -12.17
C MET A 1 -23.93 4.61 -12.39
N LYS A 2 -23.00 4.52 -11.39
CA LYS A 2 -21.66 5.13 -11.50
C LYS A 2 -20.81 4.24 -12.41
N PRO A 3 -20.02 4.78 -13.34
CA PRO A 3 -19.16 3.97 -14.20
C PRO A 3 -18.13 3.24 -13.34
N ASN A 4 -17.92 1.98 -13.63
CA ASN A 4 -17.01 1.07 -12.95
C ASN A 4 -15.56 1.50 -13.29
N ARG A 5 -14.97 2.42 -12.49
CA ARG A 5 -13.59 2.93 -12.64
C ARG A 5 -12.51 1.85 -12.43
N LYS A 6 -12.90 0.67 -11.93
CA LYS A 6 -11.96 -0.42 -11.58
C LYS A 6 -11.48 -1.26 -12.76
N VAL A 7 -12.12 -1.17 -13.93
CA VAL A 7 -11.78 -2.02 -15.10
C VAL A 7 -10.47 -1.59 -15.78
N GLY A 8 -10.01 -0.35 -15.59
CA GLY A 8 -8.75 0.15 -16.16
C GLY A 8 -7.49 -0.30 -15.41
N LEU A 9 -7.62 -0.59 -14.11
CA LEU A 9 -6.49 -1.00 -13.27
C LEU A 9 -5.94 -2.38 -13.67
N PHE A 10 -6.82 -3.31 -14.05
CA PHE A 10 -6.44 -4.69 -14.37
C PHE A 10 -5.53 -4.78 -15.60
N ALA A 11 -5.76 -3.96 -16.61
CA ALA A 11 -4.96 -3.97 -17.84
C ALA A 11 -3.55 -3.38 -17.63
N LEU A 12 -3.41 -2.43 -16.71
CA LEU A 12 -2.10 -1.86 -16.33
C LEU A 12 -1.29 -2.80 -15.45
N TRP A 13 -1.94 -3.51 -14.54
CA TRP A 13 -1.29 -4.45 -13.63
C TRP A 13 -0.77 -5.71 -14.33
N ASP A 14 -1.48 -6.22 -15.31
CA ASP A 14 -1.06 -7.39 -16.09
C ASP A 14 0.24 -7.11 -16.89
N ALA A 15 0.43 -5.87 -17.33
CA ALA A 15 1.66 -5.43 -17.98
C ALA A 15 2.85 -5.31 -17.02
N LEU A 16 2.62 -4.82 -15.78
CA LEU A 16 3.63 -4.71 -14.72
C LEU A 16 4.04 -6.07 -14.14
N PHE A 17 3.09 -7.00 -14.04
CA PHE A 17 3.34 -8.36 -13.53
C PHE A 17 4.43 -9.09 -14.34
N HIS A 18 4.47 -8.93 -15.65
CA HIS A 18 5.48 -9.59 -16.50
C HIS A 18 6.87 -8.95 -16.44
N LEU A 19 7.01 -7.69 -16.05
CA LEU A 19 8.32 -7.02 -15.93
C LEU A 19 9.04 -7.26 -14.59
N ARG A 20 8.32 -7.56 -13.51
CA ARG A 20 8.86 -7.67 -12.14
C ARG A 20 9.50 -9.03 -11.81
N CYS A 21 9.35 -10.06 -12.62
CA CYS A 21 9.81 -11.43 -12.33
C CYS A 21 11.33 -11.65 -12.39
N ALA A 22 12.18 -10.63 -12.52
CA ALA A 22 13.63 -10.76 -12.76
C ALA A 22 14.54 -10.47 -11.54
N GLY A 23 14.00 -10.36 -10.32
CA GLY A 23 14.76 -10.00 -9.11
C GLY A 23 15.10 -11.16 -8.17
N SER A 24 15.97 -10.92 -7.18
CA SER A 24 16.40 -11.89 -6.15
C SER A 24 15.24 -12.39 -5.29
N ASP A 25 15.38 -13.58 -4.68
CA ASP A 25 14.31 -14.26 -3.93
C ASP A 25 13.64 -13.38 -2.84
N SER A 26 14.37 -12.50 -2.18
CA SER A 26 13.83 -11.57 -1.16
C SER A 26 12.89 -10.53 -1.76
N LEU A 27 13.19 -10.03 -2.97
CA LEU A 27 12.32 -9.11 -3.71
C LEU A 27 11.07 -9.80 -4.26
N ARG A 28 11.12 -11.10 -4.54
CA ARG A 28 9.97 -11.87 -5.02
C ARG A 28 8.88 -11.99 -3.96
N TYR A 29 9.25 -12.23 -2.69
CA TYR A 29 8.28 -12.33 -1.58
C TYR A 29 7.47 -11.06 -1.39
N SER A 30 8.13 -9.91 -1.42
CA SER A 30 7.46 -8.60 -1.29
C SER A 30 6.46 -8.34 -2.43
N VAL A 31 6.82 -8.69 -3.66
CA VAL A 31 5.97 -8.48 -4.86
C VAL A 31 4.65 -9.24 -4.74
N PHE A 32 4.68 -10.51 -4.40
CA PHE A 32 3.50 -11.36 -4.35
C PHE A 32 2.54 -11.00 -3.20
N MET A 33 3.06 -10.55 -2.07
CA MET A 33 2.23 -10.03 -0.97
C MET A 33 1.40 -8.82 -1.43
N PHE A 34 2.00 -7.89 -2.16
CA PHE A 34 1.30 -6.71 -2.69
C PHE A 34 0.23 -7.09 -3.71
N ASP A 35 0.44 -8.12 -4.52
CA ASP A 35 -0.56 -8.61 -5.48
C ASP A 35 -1.83 -9.10 -4.77
N VAL A 36 -1.67 -9.79 -3.63
CA VAL A 36 -2.82 -10.18 -2.78
C VAL A 36 -3.53 -8.94 -2.22
N LEU A 37 -2.79 -7.93 -1.74
CA LEU A 37 -3.38 -6.71 -1.18
C LEU A 37 -4.16 -5.91 -2.24
N VAL A 38 -3.62 -5.80 -3.45
CA VAL A 38 -4.31 -5.15 -4.57
C VAL A 38 -5.56 -5.92 -4.97
N TYR A 39 -5.49 -7.26 -5.03
CA TYR A 39 -6.67 -8.09 -5.27
C TYR A 39 -7.77 -7.84 -4.23
N LEU A 40 -7.42 -7.72 -2.95
CA LEU A 40 -8.36 -7.40 -1.88
C LEU A 40 -9.02 -6.03 -2.10
N TYR A 41 -8.22 -5.02 -2.41
CA TYR A 41 -8.72 -3.67 -2.70
C TYR A 41 -9.71 -3.64 -3.88
N GLU A 42 -9.43 -4.38 -4.93
CA GLU A 42 -10.26 -4.40 -6.15
C GLU A 42 -11.59 -5.16 -5.96
N HIS A 43 -11.56 -6.26 -5.21
CA HIS A 43 -12.70 -7.18 -5.12
C HIS A 43 -13.56 -6.93 -3.89
N TYR A 44 -13.04 -6.27 -2.86
CA TYR A 44 -13.78 -5.94 -1.65
C TYR A 44 -13.81 -4.43 -1.45
N TRP A 45 -15.02 -3.87 -1.45
CA TRP A 45 -15.23 -2.42 -1.29
C TRP A 45 -14.71 -1.88 0.06
N ARG A 46 -14.79 -2.68 1.12
CA ARG A 46 -14.40 -2.36 2.49
C ARG A 46 -13.89 -3.61 3.19
N PRO A 47 -13.11 -3.46 4.27
CA PRO A 47 -12.70 -4.60 5.10
C PRO A 47 -13.89 -5.44 5.59
N ASP A 48 -15.00 -4.79 5.98
CA ASP A 48 -16.24 -5.45 6.45
C ASP A 48 -16.89 -6.36 5.39
N ALA A 49 -16.60 -6.14 4.13
CA ALA A 49 -17.07 -6.98 3.04
C ALA A 49 -16.20 -8.22 2.81
N CYS A 50 -15.02 -8.28 3.45
CA CYS A 50 -14.17 -9.46 3.40
C CYS A 50 -14.80 -10.59 4.22
N PRO A 51 -14.81 -11.82 3.71
CA PRO A 51 -15.18 -12.97 4.51
C PRO A 51 -14.15 -13.22 5.63
N GLU A 52 -14.52 -14.06 6.60
CA GLU A 52 -13.59 -14.51 7.63
C GLU A 52 -12.29 -15.08 7.02
N SER A 53 -11.18 -14.95 7.75
CA SER A 53 -9.83 -15.25 7.27
C SER A 53 -9.68 -16.60 6.57
N ASP A 54 -10.31 -17.66 7.12
CA ASP A 54 -10.24 -19.02 6.54
C ASP A 54 -10.95 -19.11 5.17
N LEU A 55 -12.10 -18.45 5.05
CA LEU A 55 -12.86 -18.43 3.79
C LEU A 55 -12.17 -17.52 2.77
N LEU A 56 -11.60 -16.42 3.23
CA LEU A 56 -10.82 -15.51 2.40
C LEU A 56 -9.58 -16.22 1.84
N ALA A 57 -8.82 -16.92 2.68
CA ALA A 57 -7.66 -17.71 2.24
C ALA A 57 -8.03 -18.74 1.18
N ARG A 58 -9.13 -19.47 1.35
CA ARG A 58 -9.63 -20.43 0.34
C ARG A 58 -9.97 -19.76 -0.99
N LYS A 59 -10.61 -18.58 -0.95
CA LYS A 59 -10.94 -17.82 -2.16
C LYS A 59 -9.69 -17.36 -2.88
N LEU A 60 -8.71 -16.83 -2.16
CA LEU A 60 -7.44 -16.37 -2.72
C LEU A 60 -6.66 -17.54 -3.34
N THR A 61 -6.62 -18.69 -2.67
CA THR A 61 -6.02 -19.93 -3.24
C THR A 61 -6.75 -20.38 -4.52
N ALA A 62 -8.08 -20.27 -4.55
CA ALA A 62 -8.85 -20.62 -5.75
C ALA A 62 -8.61 -19.69 -6.94
N VAL A 63 -8.15 -18.46 -6.69
CA VAL A 63 -7.74 -17.48 -7.72
C VAL A 63 -6.32 -17.76 -8.22
N GLY A 64 -5.49 -18.45 -7.43
CA GLY A 64 -4.15 -18.87 -7.83
C GLY A 64 -3.02 -18.34 -6.96
N PHE A 65 -3.31 -17.63 -5.87
CA PHE A 65 -2.28 -17.19 -4.92
C PHE A 65 -1.75 -18.36 -4.08
N GLU A 66 -0.45 -18.32 -3.81
CA GLU A 66 0.20 -19.33 -2.97
C GLU A 66 -0.12 -19.11 -1.47
N ALA A 67 -0.11 -20.19 -0.70
CA ALA A 67 -0.49 -20.15 0.72
C ALA A 67 0.42 -19.21 1.55
N ASP A 68 1.70 -19.11 1.19
CA ASP A 68 2.66 -18.26 1.87
C ASP A 68 2.40 -16.77 1.57
N GLU A 69 2.10 -16.42 0.33
CA GLU A 69 1.73 -15.07 -0.11
C GLU A 69 0.47 -14.57 0.61
N ILE A 70 -0.54 -15.43 0.66
CA ILE A 70 -1.80 -15.14 1.36
C ILE A 70 -1.54 -14.90 2.85
N ARG A 71 -0.76 -15.76 3.49
CA ARG A 71 -0.44 -15.64 4.92
C ARG A 71 0.28 -14.34 5.22
N GLU A 72 1.29 -13.99 4.43
CA GLU A 72 2.07 -12.76 4.60
C GLU A 72 1.21 -11.52 4.41
N ALA A 73 0.38 -11.48 3.37
CA ALA A 73 -0.52 -10.37 3.13
C ALA A 73 -1.54 -10.19 4.27
N LEU A 74 -2.13 -11.28 4.77
CA LEU A 74 -3.10 -11.21 5.86
C LEU A 74 -2.45 -10.80 7.19
N VAL A 75 -1.25 -11.28 7.50
CA VAL A 75 -0.49 -10.87 8.69
C VAL A 75 -0.09 -9.40 8.60
N TRP A 76 0.36 -8.95 7.43
CA TRP A 76 0.69 -7.55 7.20
C TRP A 76 -0.54 -6.64 7.37
N LEU A 77 -1.69 -7.04 6.81
CA LEU A 77 -2.94 -6.32 6.89
C LEU A 77 -3.48 -6.25 8.33
N ASP A 78 -3.37 -7.32 9.09
CA ASP A 78 -3.75 -7.34 10.52
C ASP A 78 -2.90 -6.36 11.34
N GLY A 79 -1.60 -6.30 11.07
CA GLY A 79 -0.72 -5.29 11.65
C GLY A 79 -1.12 -3.87 11.28
N LEU A 80 -1.53 -3.61 10.05
CA LEU A 80 -2.03 -2.31 9.61
C LEU A 80 -3.31 -1.92 10.36
N ASN A 81 -4.27 -2.84 10.46
CA ASN A 81 -5.53 -2.62 11.20
C ASN A 81 -5.28 -2.33 12.69
N THR A 82 -4.37 -3.07 13.29
CA THR A 82 -3.98 -2.89 14.69
C THR A 82 -3.41 -1.50 14.92
N LEU A 83 -2.45 -1.06 14.12
CA LEU A 83 -1.81 0.25 14.25
C LEU A 83 -2.75 1.41 13.94
N SER A 84 -3.59 1.26 12.92
CA SER A 84 -4.54 2.30 12.53
C SER A 84 -5.65 2.51 13.56
N SER A 85 -5.97 1.49 14.35
CA SER A 85 -7.01 1.53 15.40
C SER A 85 -6.53 2.12 16.74
N HIS A 86 -5.22 2.11 17.01
CA HIS A 86 -4.68 2.64 18.26
C HIS A 86 -4.72 4.17 18.27
N GLU A 87 -5.31 4.77 19.30
CA GLU A 87 -5.18 6.20 19.57
C GLU A 87 -3.75 6.49 20.09
N GLY A 88 -2.85 6.84 19.17
CA GLY A 88 -1.50 7.28 19.51
C GLY A 88 -1.50 8.70 20.06
N LEU A 89 -0.41 9.08 20.73
CA LEU A 89 -0.18 10.46 21.11
C LEU A 89 0.03 11.31 19.86
N ASP A 90 -0.80 12.33 19.68
CA ASP A 90 -0.58 13.31 18.61
C ASP A 90 0.75 14.04 18.83
N GLN A 91 1.48 14.25 17.77
CA GLN A 91 2.68 15.09 17.84
C GLN A 91 2.26 16.52 18.16
N SER A 92 3.08 17.22 18.96
CA SER A 92 2.84 18.63 19.26
C SER A 92 2.91 19.48 17.99
N GLU A 93 2.02 20.48 17.89
CA GLU A 93 2.06 21.46 16.80
C GLU A 93 3.46 22.06 16.67
N GLY A 94 4.00 22.07 15.44
CA GLY A 94 5.33 22.59 15.15
C GLY A 94 6.50 21.63 15.36
N SER A 95 6.26 20.38 15.72
CA SER A 95 7.34 19.38 15.76
C SER A 95 7.76 18.99 14.36
N THR A 96 9.08 18.98 14.10
CA THR A 96 9.64 18.49 12.83
C THR A 96 10.01 17.03 12.95
N ARG A 97 9.55 16.21 12.00
CA ARG A 97 9.94 14.80 11.93
C ARG A 97 11.38 14.66 11.41
N VAL A 98 12.21 14.01 12.19
CA VAL A 98 13.56 13.62 11.77
C VAL A 98 13.58 12.12 11.48
N TYR A 99 13.95 11.75 10.26
CA TYR A 99 14.06 10.35 9.84
C TYR A 99 15.40 9.77 10.24
N SER A 100 15.40 8.56 10.75
CA SER A 100 16.62 7.80 11.04
C SER A 100 17.31 7.36 9.76
N THR A 101 18.59 7.00 9.85
CA THR A 101 19.34 6.47 8.70
C THR A 101 18.67 5.23 8.10
N LEU A 102 18.15 4.34 8.95
CA LEU A 102 17.43 3.14 8.51
C LEU A 102 16.17 3.48 7.70
N GLU A 103 15.38 4.45 8.16
CA GLU A 103 14.19 4.90 7.43
C GLU A 103 14.56 5.52 6.09
N LEU A 104 15.61 6.36 6.04
CA LEU A 104 16.08 6.99 4.82
C LEU A 104 16.60 5.97 3.80
N GLU A 105 17.37 4.98 4.24
CA GLU A 105 17.89 3.92 3.37
C GLU A 105 16.79 3.00 2.87
N HIS A 106 15.80 2.67 3.72
CA HIS A 106 14.73 1.76 3.37
C HIS A 106 13.65 2.39 2.48
N LEU A 107 13.31 3.66 2.72
CA LEU A 107 12.32 4.36 1.90
C LEU A 107 12.90 4.89 0.59
N GLY A 108 14.13 5.36 0.62
CA GLY A 108 14.70 6.10 -0.51
C GLY A 108 14.08 7.49 -0.69
N ALA A 109 14.63 8.25 -1.64
CA ALA A 109 14.25 9.65 -1.81
C ALA A 109 12.84 9.83 -2.41
N GLU A 110 12.45 8.96 -3.33
CA GLU A 110 11.16 9.05 -4.03
C GLU A 110 9.98 8.74 -3.10
N ALA A 111 10.03 7.61 -2.40
CA ALA A 111 9.00 7.23 -1.44
C ALA A 111 8.88 8.24 -0.30
N LEU A 112 10.01 8.73 0.22
CA LEU A 112 10.02 9.77 1.25
C LEU A 112 9.42 11.10 0.75
N GLY A 113 9.78 11.52 -0.46
CA GLY A 113 9.24 12.72 -1.09
C GLY A 113 7.72 12.65 -1.26
N PHE A 114 7.23 11.49 -1.70
CA PHE A 114 5.79 11.24 -1.85
C PHE A 114 5.05 11.26 -0.50
N LEU A 115 5.63 10.65 0.53
CA LEU A 115 5.06 10.66 1.88
C LEU A 115 4.94 12.10 2.43
N GLN A 116 5.99 12.92 2.24
CA GLN A 116 5.99 14.32 2.63
C GLN A 116 4.98 15.15 1.83
N PHE A 117 4.82 14.84 0.54
CA PHE A 117 3.79 15.46 -0.30
C PHE A 117 2.40 15.18 0.26
N LEU A 118 2.05 13.94 0.56
CA LEU A 118 0.75 13.56 1.11
C LEU A 118 0.47 14.23 2.48
N GLU A 119 1.49 14.35 3.32
CA GLU A 119 1.38 15.05 4.60
C GLU A 119 1.15 16.55 4.39
N SER A 120 1.92 17.18 3.50
CA SER A 120 1.81 18.62 3.19
C SER A 120 0.47 18.97 2.53
N ALA A 121 -0.09 18.04 1.75
CA ALA A 121 -1.41 18.18 1.14
C ALA A 121 -2.56 17.93 2.14
N GLY A 122 -2.26 17.58 3.40
CA GLY A 122 -3.26 17.28 4.42
C GLY A 122 -3.98 15.94 4.23
N VAL A 123 -3.48 15.09 3.33
CA VAL A 123 -4.04 13.76 3.05
C VAL A 123 -3.69 12.77 4.15
N LEU A 124 -2.44 12.81 4.62
CA LEU A 124 -1.97 12.03 5.75
C LEU A 124 -1.77 12.94 6.96
N SER A 125 -2.42 12.59 8.07
CA SER A 125 -2.05 13.17 9.36
C SER A 125 -0.66 12.66 9.79
N THR A 126 0.00 13.37 10.70
CA THR A 126 1.28 12.94 11.28
C THR A 126 1.24 11.52 11.81
N ARG A 127 0.12 11.14 12.43
CA ARG A 127 -0.11 9.79 12.93
C ARG A 127 -0.19 8.74 11.82
N LEU A 128 -0.98 9.00 10.78
CA LEU A 128 -1.12 8.08 9.65
C LEU A 128 0.18 7.92 8.88
N ARG A 129 1.00 8.98 8.81
CA ARG A 129 2.38 8.90 8.30
C ARG A 129 3.19 7.87 9.07
N GLU A 130 3.17 7.87 10.41
CA GLU A 130 3.91 6.89 11.21
C GLU A 130 3.41 5.45 10.99
N VAL A 131 2.10 5.27 10.79
CA VAL A 131 1.54 3.95 10.41
C VAL A 131 2.08 3.49 9.06
N VAL A 132 2.11 4.37 8.06
CA VAL A 132 2.69 4.06 6.73
C VAL A 132 4.16 3.69 6.86
N LEU A 133 4.94 4.47 7.63
CA LEU A 133 6.36 4.22 7.88
C LEU A 133 6.59 2.85 8.52
N ASP A 134 5.84 2.53 9.58
CA ASP A 134 5.95 1.25 10.27
C ASP A 134 5.64 0.08 9.32
N ARG A 135 4.58 0.20 8.53
CA ARG A 135 4.21 -0.84 7.56
C ARG A 135 5.17 -0.98 6.38
N ALA A 136 5.80 0.11 5.95
CA ALA A 136 6.86 0.08 4.96
C ALA A 136 8.12 -0.62 5.48
N LEU A 137 8.53 -0.33 6.71
CA LEU A 137 9.74 -0.90 7.32
C LEU A 137 9.65 -2.40 7.61
N VAL A 138 8.45 -2.96 7.73
CA VAL A 138 8.25 -4.42 7.90
C VAL A 138 8.52 -5.19 6.60
N ILE A 139 8.47 -4.53 5.45
CA ILE A 139 8.69 -5.18 4.16
C ILE A 139 10.17 -5.50 4.00
N PRO A 140 10.53 -6.77 3.73
CA PRO A 140 11.92 -7.16 3.58
C PRO A 140 12.52 -6.62 2.28
N GLY A 141 13.80 -6.30 2.33
CA GLY A 141 14.52 -5.69 1.21
C GLY A 141 14.53 -4.18 1.33
N GLY A 142 14.94 -3.50 0.31
CA GLY A 142 14.95 -2.04 0.26
C GLY A 142 15.95 -1.51 -0.76
N PRO A 143 15.81 -0.28 -1.17
CA PRO A 143 14.73 0.67 -0.87
C PRO A 143 13.36 0.22 -1.40
N ILE A 144 12.29 0.60 -0.69
CA ILE A 144 10.91 0.32 -1.15
C ILE A 144 10.62 1.13 -2.42
N SER A 145 9.92 0.52 -3.37
CA SER A 145 9.51 1.26 -4.57
C SER A 145 8.40 2.28 -4.25
N LEU A 146 8.29 3.31 -5.08
CA LEU A 146 7.20 4.29 -4.95
C LEU A 146 5.84 3.62 -5.11
N GLU A 147 5.73 2.65 -6.00
CA GLU A 147 4.50 1.88 -6.25
C GLU A 147 4.08 1.08 -5.02
N ASP A 148 5.03 0.41 -4.36
CA ASP A 148 4.75 -0.34 -3.14
C ASP A 148 4.29 0.60 -2.00
N LEU A 149 4.91 1.78 -1.87
CA LEU A 149 4.46 2.80 -0.91
C LEU A 149 3.04 3.30 -1.22
N LYS A 150 2.71 3.52 -2.50
CA LYS A 150 1.36 3.90 -2.93
C LYS A 150 0.33 2.84 -2.55
N ILE A 151 0.66 1.54 -2.69
CA ILE A 151 -0.21 0.45 -2.26
C ILE A 151 -0.40 0.48 -0.74
N ILE A 152 0.66 0.70 0.05
CA ILE A 152 0.56 0.82 1.51
C ILE A 152 -0.40 1.94 1.90
N VAL A 153 -0.28 3.11 1.29
CA VAL A 153 -1.17 4.26 1.53
C VAL A 153 -2.62 3.93 1.14
N LEU A 154 -2.81 3.27 0.00
CA LEU A 154 -4.11 2.84 -0.47
C LEU A 154 -4.78 1.86 0.51
N MET A 155 -4.03 0.87 0.98
CA MET A 155 -4.50 -0.11 1.96
C MET A 155 -4.81 0.53 3.32
N LEU A 156 -4.08 1.58 3.72
CA LEU A 156 -4.38 2.34 4.93
C LEU A 156 -5.78 2.98 4.84
N PHE A 157 -6.10 3.68 3.76
CA PHE A 157 -7.43 4.28 3.56
C PHE A 157 -8.51 3.21 3.45
N TRP A 158 -8.25 2.13 2.72
CA TRP A 158 -9.17 1.02 2.61
C TRP A 158 -9.47 0.38 3.97
N SER A 159 -8.45 0.15 4.80
CA SER A 159 -8.61 -0.46 6.14
C SER A 159 -9.46 0.39 7.08
N ARG A 160 -9.48 1.71 6.88
CA ARG A 160 -10.29 2.66 7.64
C ARG A 160 -11.69 2.85 7.05
N GLY A 161 -11.98 2.25 5.90
CA GLY A 161 -13.22 2.48 5.15
C GLY A 161 -13.34 3.92 4.61
N GLU A 162 -12.21 4.62 4.49
CA GLU A 162 -12.10 5.98 3.96
C GLU A 162 -11.77 5.91 2.47
N GLU A 163 -12.37 6.79 1.67
CA GLU A 163 -12.05 6.93 0.26
C GLU A 163 -11.29 8.24 0.08
N PRO A 164 -10.02 8.23 -0.36
CA PRO A 164 -9.29 9.45 -0.65
C PRO A 164 -9.99 10.29 -1.71
N ASP A 165 -9.73 11.61 -1.72
CA ASP A 165 -10.21 12.49 -2.77
C ASP A 165 -9.79 11.97 -4.17
N ALA A 166 -10.62 12.25 -5.19
CA ALA A 166 -10.40 11.75 -6.54
C ALA A 166 -9.03 12.18 -7.11
N LEU A 167 -8.54 13.37 -6.79
CA LEU A 167 -7.22 13.85 -7.22
C LEU A 167 -6.08 13.05 -6.57
N ILE A 168 -6.26 12.67 -5.30
CA ILE A 168 -5.29 11.84 -4.60
C ILE A 168 -5.32 10.41 -5.13
N LEU A 169 -6.50 9.88 -5.43
CA LEU A 169 -6.60 8.57 -6.10
C LEU A 169 -5.89 8.59 -7.45
N ASP A 170 -6.09 9.64 -8.25
CA ASP A 170 -5.39 9.77 -9.53
C ASP A 170 -3.86 9.79 -9.32
N GLU A 171 -3.35 10.51 -8.30
CA GLU A 171 -1.93 10.54 -7.95
C GLU A 171 -1.39 9.19 -7.44
N LEU A 172 -2.20 8.45 -6.69
CA LEU A 172 -1.86 7.09 -6.23
C LEU A 172 -1.78 6.10 -7.39
N PHE A 173 -2.53 6.34 -8.48
CA PHE A 173 -2.60 5.44 -9.63
C PHE A 173 -1.78 5.87 -10.85
N VAL A 174 -1.27 7.12 -10.90
CA VAL A 174 -0.42 7.59 -12.01
C VAL A 174 0.98 7.03 -11.86
N GLU A 175 1.48 6.39 -12.91
CA GLU A 175 2.86 5.91 -12.99
C GLU A 175 3.84 7.09 -13.16
N ALA A 176 5.04 6.95 -12.59
CA ALA A 176 6.09 7.98 -12.66
C ALA A 176 6.51 8.30 -14.12
N GLU A 177 6.35 7.36 -15.05
CA GLU A 177 6.70 7.52 -16.46
C GLU A 177 5.74 8.44 -17.23
N ASP A 178 4.46 8.49 -16.85
CA ASP A 178 3.48 9.37 -17.49
C ASP A 178 3.67 10.85 -17.15
N ARG A 179 4.45 11.17 -16.11
CA ARG A 179 4.77 12.55 -15.70
C ARG A 179 5.81 13.24 -16.58
N LEU A 180 6.57 12.51 -17.37
CA LEU A 180 7.66 13.05 -18.19
C LEU A 180 7.22 13.52 -19.59
N ILE A 181 5.92 13.43 -19.94
CA ILE A 181 5.41 13.75 -21.29
C ILE A 181 4.69 15.13 -21.33
N HIS A 182 4.81 15.96 -20.30
CA HIS A 182 4.25 17.33 -20.34
C HIS A 182 5.30 18.39 -20.15
#